data_aa7d4e39c3896447306519cb4535e95f
#
_entry.id   aa7d4e39c3896447306519cb4535e95f
#
_cell.length_a   1.000
_cell.length_b   1.000
_cell.length_c   1.000
_cell.angle_alpha   90.00
_cell.angle_beta   90.00
_cell.angle_gamma   90.00
#
_symmetry.space_group_name_H-M   'P 1'
#
loop_
_entity.id
_entity.type
_entity.pdbx_description
1 polymer ?
#
loop_
_entity_poly.entity_id
_entity_poly.type
_entity_poly.pdbx_seq_one_letter_code
_entity_poly.pdbx_strand_id
1 'polypeptide(L)'
;MDIIFAGSPSSSAEILSTLVDSPFNISLVLTQADKRSSRNKAKEPSEVAKFAESANLPCFKVDAFCDQTIDNITKYPCDVLVLSSFGKIIPKEVLSHPNITPLNIHFSILPLYRGASPIQSSLLNGDIKTGISFMEMVESLDEGPVYDVSEVEISDSDNRISLEKKLVAKAKLNIVDVIQKISNGLQPVPQVDNNVSYCRKITKEDGRINFEETAKEIFNKYRAFSGWPGTYFQYKDTTIKIHGMRIIDLDNDDTPGSILDVTKDGIHIKVNDSVIVITHIQLPGKKIINSADIYNSYKDFFV
;
A
#
# COMPACT_ATOMS: atom_id res chain seq x y z
N MET A 1 -1.88 -29.18 -7.97
CA MET A 1 -2.59 -27.96 -8.37
C MET A 1 -1.57 -26.94 -8.84
N ASP A 2 -1.79 -26.42 -10.03
CA ASP A 2 -0.87 -25.49 -10.69
C ASP A 2 -1.31 -24.04 -10.45
N ILE A 3 -0.38 -23.21 -9.99
CA ILE A 3 -0.63 -21.81 -9.68
C ILE A 3 0.21 -20.92 -10.61
N ILE A 4 -0.45 -19.96 -11.24
CA ILE A 4 0.21 -18.78 -11.79
C ILE A 4 0.12 -17.68 -10.74
N PHE A 5 1.27 -17.10 -10.36
CA PHE A 5 1.30 -16.00 -9.40
C PHE A 5 1.59 -14.67 -10.11
N ALA A 6 0.84 -13.62 -9.79
CA ALA A 6 1.04 -12.27 -10.32
C ALA A 6 1.27 -11.25 -9.20
N GLY A 7 2.45 -10.61 -9.18
CA GLY A 7 2.79 -9.62 -8.16
C GLY A 7 4.06 -8.84 -8.49
N SER A 8 4.37 -7.79 -7.73
CA SER A 8 5.58 -6.99 -7.99
C SER A 8 6.36 -6.55 -6.74
N PRO A 9 5.77 -5.99 -5.68
CA PRO A 9 6.50 -5.49 -4.51
C PRO A 9 7.00 -6.61 -3.59
N SER A 10 7.76 -6.23 -2.56
CA SER A 10 8.27 -7.16 -1.53
C SER A 10 7.17 -7.89 -0.79
N SER A 11 6.05 -7.22 -0.50
CA SER A 11 4.87 -7.83 0.10
C SER A 11 4.32 -9.01 -0.72
N SER A 12 4.31 -8.87 -2.05
CA SER A 12 3.92 -9.96 -2.95
C SER A 12 4.96 -11.08 -3.01
N ALA A 13 6.25 -10.76 -2.95
CA ALA A 13 7.31 -11.77 -2.90
C ALA A 13 7.23 -12.62 -1.62
N GLU A 14 6.87 -12.01 -0.48
CA GLU A 14 6.62 -12.74 0.77
C GLU A 14 5.43 -13.70 0.68
N ILE A 15 4.35 -13.32 0.00
CA ILE A 15 3.20 -14.20 -0.24
C ILE A 15 3.57 -15.32 -1.19
N LEU A 16 4.31 -15.02 -2.27
CA LEU A 16 4.81 -16.02 -3.21
C LEU A 16 5.70 -17.05 -2.49
N SER A 17 6.58 -16.62 -1.58
CA SER A 17 7.43 -17.56 -0.83
C SER A 17 6.59 -18.56 -0.02
N THR A 18 5.47 -18.13 0.56
CA THR A 18 4.56 -19.03 1.28
C THR A 18 3.89 -20.06 0.36
N LEU A 19 3.57 -19.66 -0.88
CA LEU A 19 3.02 -20.58 -1.87
C LEU A 19 4.06 -21.57 -2.39
N VAL A 20 5.32 -21.17 -2.52
CA VAL A 20 6.44 -22.06 -2.91
C VAL A 20 6.69 -23.14 -1.84
N ASP A 21 6.57 -22.76 -0.55
CA ASP A 21 6.73 -23.69 0.58
C ASP A 21 5.48 -24.59 0.81
N SER A 22 4.44 -24.42 0.01
CA SER A 22 3.19 -25.17 0.09
C SER A 22 3.17 -26.41 -0.85
N PRO A 23 2.15 -27.27 -0.80
CA PRO A 23 2.00 -28.42 -1.73
C PRO A 23 1.68 -28.02 -3.17
N PHE A 24 1.55 -26.76 -3.51
CA PHE A 24 1.19 -26.29 -4.84
C PHE A 24 2.40 -26.19 -5.76
N ASN A 25 2.19 -26.37 -7.06
CA ASN A 25 3.20 -26.14 -8.08
C ASN A 25 3.08 -24.71 -8.64
N ILE A 26 4.12 -23.90 -8.54
CA ILE A 26 4.15 -22.60 -9.18
C ILE A 26 4.57 -22.73 -10.62
N SER A 27 3.60 -22.79 -11.52
CA SER A 27 3.82 -23.00 -12.95
C SER A 27 4.44 -21.78 -13.64
N LEU A 28 4.06 -20.56 -13.21
CA LEU A 28 4.57 -19.31 -13.75
C LEU A 28 4.45 -18.17 -12.74
N VAL A 29 5.44 -17.30 -12.73
CA VAL A 29 5.38 -16.02 -12.00
C VAL A 29 5.28 -14.87 -13.00
N LEU A 30 4.27 -14.01 -12.82
CA LEU A 30 4.09 -12.77 -13.57
C LEU A 30 4.51 -11.58 -12.72
N THR A 31 5.31 -10.69 -13.25
CA THR A 31 5.69 -9.45 -12.58
C THR A 31 5.81 -8.29 -13.56
N GLN A 32 5.84 -7.07 -13.07
CA GLN A 32 6.04 -5.90 -13.94
C GLN A 32 7.45 -5.91 -14.55
N ALA A 33 7.60 -5.35 -15.75
CA ALA A 33 8.90 -5.12 -16.38
C ALA A 33 9.78 -4.22 -15.48
N ASP A 34 11.10 -4.40 -15.62
CA ASP A 34 12.10 -3.67 -14.84
C ASP A 34 11.92 -2.16 -14.95
N LYS A 35 11.91 -1.48 -13.82
CA LYS A 35 11.69 -0.04 -13.74
C LYS A 35 12.91 0.68 -13.20
N ARG A 36 13.12 1.93 -13.63
CA ARG A 36 14.10 2.82 -13.01
C ARG A 36 13.53 3.41 -11.73
N SER A 37 14.23 3.29 -10.62
CA SER A 37 13.87 3.94 -9.36
C SER A 37 14.07 5.48 -9.40
N SER A 38 14.94 5.97 -10.29
CA SER A 38 15.14 7.39 -10.61
C SER A 38 15.70 7.56 -12.03
N ARG A 39 15.64 8.80 -12.57
CA ARG A 39 16.11 9.12 -13.93
C ARG A 39 17.54 8.67 -14.22
N ASN A 40 18.40 8.65 -13.21
CA ASN A 40 19.84 8.37 -13.35
C ASN A 40 20.26 6.97 -12.86
N LYS A 41 19.30 6.09 -12.51
CA LYS A 41 19.60 4.72 -12.08
C LYS A 41 19.31 3.72 -13.20
N ALA A 42 20.01 2.60 -13.17
CA ALA A 42 19.72 1.45 -14.02
C ALA A 42 18.27 0.95 -13.74
N LYS A 43 17.70 0.23 -14.70
CA LYS A 43 16.46 -0.51 -14.45
C LYS A 43 16.75 -1.64 -13.47
N GLU A 44 15.92 -1.78 -12.46
CA GLU A 44 16.01 -2.84 -11.46
C GLU A 44 14.82 -3.79 -11.58
N PRO A 45 15.02 -5.11 -11.42
CA PRO A 45 13.95 -6.07 -11.38
C PRO A 45 13.06 -5.83 -10.12
N SER A 46 11.80 -6.22 -10.22
CA SER A 46 10.88 -6.21 -9.07
C SER A 46 11.35 -7.19 -7.99
N GLU A 47 10.89 -7.02 -6.75
CA GLU A 47 11.23 -7.96 -5.67
C GLU A 47 10.68 -9.37 -5.95
N VAL A 48 9.52 -9.47 -6.60
CA VAL A 48 8.99 -10.76 -7.07
C VAL A 48 9.88 -11.39 -8.14
N ALA A 49 10.45 -10.61 -9.10
CA ALA A 49 11.38 -11.15 -10.07
C ALA A 49 12.67 -11.67 -9.43
N LYS A 50 13.23 -10.93 -8.47
CA LYS A 50 14.44 -11.37 -7.72
C LYS A 50 14.18 -12.66 -6.95
N PHE A 51 13.03 -12.75 -6.29
CA PHE A 51 12.64 -13.96 -5.55
C PHE A 51 12.44 -15.15 -6.51
N ALA A 52 11.69 -14.96 -7.61
CA ALA A 52 11.47 -16.01 -8.60
C ALA A 52 12.78 -16.56 -9.17
N GLU A 53 13.73 -15.68 -9.48
CA GLU A 53 15.09 -16.07 -9.93
C GLU A 53 15.82 -16.90 -8.87
N SER A 54 15.82 -16.46 -7.62
CA SER A 54 16.47 -17.19 -6.50
C SER A 54 15.84 -18.54 -6.21
N ALA A 55 14.55 -18.71 -6.47
CA ALA A 55 13.79 -19.95 -6.31
C ALA A 55 13.74 -20.81 -7.60
N ASN A 56 14.45 -20.42 -8.66
CA ASN A 56 14.43 -21.08 -9.98
C ASN A 56 13.03 -21.28 -10.57
N LEU A 57 12.12 -20.32 -10.37
CA LEU A 57 10.77 -20.35 -10.91
C LEU A 57 10.69 -19.73 -12.30
N PRO A 58 9.87 -20.26 -13.22
CA PRO A 58 9.55 -19.59 -14.47
C PRO A 58 8.98 -18.19 -14.19
N CYS A 59 9.63 -17.15 -14.72
CA CYS A 59 9.23 -15.77 -14.46
C CYS A 59 9.09 -14.99 -15.77
N PHE A 60 7.92 -14.38 -15.97
CA PHE A 60 7.64 -13.55 -17.12
C PHE A 60 7.40 -12.09 -16.71
N LYS A 61 8.24 -11.19 -17.25
CA LYS A 61 8.15 -9.75 -16.98
C LYS A 61 7.19 -9.09 -17.97
N VAL A 62 6.01 -8.71 -17.50
CA VAL A 62 4.95 -8.13 -18.30
C VAL A 62 5.14 -6.62 -18.44
N ASP A 63 5.37 -6.14 -19.66
CA ASP A 63 5.33 -4.71 -19.97
C ASP A 63 3.92 -4.27 -20.42
N ALA A 64 3.31 -5.06 -21.31
CA ALA A 64 1.92 -4.90 -21.74
C ALA A 64 1.31 -6.28 -22.05
N PHE A 65 -0.01 -6.36 -21.93
CA PHE A 65 -0.76 -7.54 -22.38
C PHE A 65 -1.11 -7.36 -23.87
N CYS A 66 -0.27 -7.87 -24.76
CA CYS A 66 -0.58 -8.06 -26.17
C CYS A 66 -0.84 -9.54 -26.44
N ASP A 67 -1.36 -9.88 -27.62
CA ASP A 67 -1.71 -11.28 -27.98
C ASP A 67 -0.57 -12.24 -27.72
N GLN A 68 0.66 -11.91 -28.12
CA GLN A 68 1.84 -12.74 -27.87
C GLN A 68 2.12 -12.94 -26.37
N THR A 69 1.87 -11.92 -25.55
CA THR A 69 2.05 -12.02 -24.09
C THR A 69 1.01 -12.95 -23.50
N ILE A 70 -0.24 -12.81 -23.91
CA ILE A 70 -1.36 -13.66 -23.50
C ILE A 70 -1.10 -15.12 -23.92
N ASP A 71 -0.76 -15.34 -25.18
CA ASP A 71 -0.43 -16.67 -25.71
C ASP A 71 0.71 -17.35 -24.93
N ASN A 72 1.71 -16.58 -24.50
CA ASN A 72 2.81 -17.14 -23.73
C ASN A 72 2.39 -17.49 -22.28
N ILE A 73 1.49 -16.73 -21.68
CA ILE A 73 0.98 -17.01 -20.34
C ILE A 73 0.08 -18.24 -20.36
N THR A 74 -0.82 -18.33 -21.33
CA THR A 74 -1.83 -19.41 -21.43
C THR A 74 -1.26 -20.78 -21.82
N LYS A 75 0.02 -20.87 -22.18
CA LYS A 75 0.74 -22.13 -22.35
C LYS A 75 1.07 -22.86 -21.04
N TYR A 76 1.05 -22.14 -19.92
CA TYR A 76 1.35 -22.70 -18.61
C TYR A 76 0.08 -23.25 -17.97
N PRO A 77 0.12 -24.43 -17.34
CA PRO A 77 -1.03 -24.94 -16.63
C PRO A 77 -1.41 -24.02 -15.47
N CYS A 78 -2.71 -23.80 -15.28
CA CYS A 78 -3.22 -22.91 -14.27
C CYS A 78 -4.56 -23.41 -13.70
N ASP A 79 -4.56 -23.84 -12.45
CA ASP A 79 -5.79 -24.11 -11.72
C ASP A 79 -6.26 -22.84 -11.01
N VAL A 80 -5.33 -22.09 -10.40
CA VAL A 80 -5.61 -20.82 -9.71
C VAL A 80 -4.61 -19.76 -10.17
N LEU A 81 -5.10 -18.62 -10.63
CA LEU A 81 -4.29 -17.42 -10.83
C LEU A 81 -4.33 -16.59 -9.55
N VAL A 82 -3.23 -16.50 -8.81
CA VAL A 82 -3.14 -15.71 -7.58
C VAL A 82 -2.53 -14.34 -7.89
N LEU A 83 -3.26 -13.28 -7.58
CA LEU A 83 -2.79 -11.90 -7.74
C LEU A 83 -2.62 -11.21 -6.38
N SER A 84 -1.49 -10.53 -6.22
CA SER A 84 -1.24 -9.63 -5.09
C SER A 84 -0.42 -8.42 -5.54
N SER A 85 -1.00 -7.22 -5.49
CA SER A 85 -0.32 -5.95 -5.80
C SER A 85 0.47 -5.99 -7.13
N PHE A 86 -0.13 -6.50 -8.20
CA PHE A 86 0.52 -6.60 -9.51
C PHE A 86 0.64 -5.25 -10.22
N GLY A 87 -0.38 -4.39 -10.05
CA GLY A 87 -0.39 -3.02 -10.56
C GLY A 87 -0.59 -2.88 -12.07
N LYS A 88 -1.19 -3.89 -12.71
CA LYS A 88 -1.70 -3.87 -14.08
C LYS A 88 -3.09 -4.52 -14.12
N ILE A 89 -3.94 -4.05 -15.02
CA ILE A 89 -5.23 -4.68 -15.29
C ILE A 89 -4.96 -6.00 -16.03
N ILE A 90 -5.55 -7.07 -15.55
CA ILE A 90 -5.49 -8.40 -16.18
C ILE A 90 -6.57 -8.48 -17.24
N PRO A 91 -6.25 -8.82 -18.50
CA PRO A 91 -7.25 -8.96 -19.55
C PRO A 91 -8.10 -10.21 -19.34
N LYS A 92 -9.29 -10.19 -19.95
CA LYS A 92 -10.30 -11.25 -19.83
C LYS A 92 -9.76 -12.62 -20.18
N GLU A 93 -8.97 -12.72 -21.23
CA GLU A 93 -8.38 -13.97 -21.72
C GLU A 93 -7.48 -14.64 -20.65
N VAL A 94 -6.76 -13.83 -19.86
CA VAL A 94 -5.93 -14.32 -18.75
C VAL A 94 -6.78 -14.60 -17.51
N LEU A 95 -7.82 -13.80 -17.24
CA LEU A 95 -8.78 -14.06 -16.14
C LEU A 95 -9.56 -15.37 -16.35
N SER A 96 -9.87 -15.74 -17.60
CA SER A 96 -10.61 -16.94 -17.95
C SER A 96 -9.70 -18.18 -18.13
N HIS A 97 -8.39 -18.03 -17.97
CA HIS A 97 -7.42 -19.12 -18.15
C HIS A 97 -7.41 -20.16 -17.00
N PRO A 98 -7.53 -19.77 -15.70
CA PRO A 98 -7.56 -20.73 -14.61
C PRO A 98 -8.73 -21.71 -14.69
N ASN A 99 -8.45 -23.00 -14.41
CA ASN A 99 -9.49 -24.03 -14.37
C ASN A 99 -10.49 -23.85 -13.21
N ILE A 100 -10.05 -23.20 -12.11
CA ILE A 100 -10.84 -23.03 -10.88
C ILE A 100 -11.22 -21.57 -10.70
N THR A 101 -10.24 -20.67 -10.47
CA THR A 101 -10.53 -19.25 -10.21
C THR A 101 -9.32 -18.34 -10.42
N PRO A 102 -9.54 -17.10 -10.88
CA PRO A 102 -8.60 -16.02 -10.72
C PRO A 102 -8.81 -15.34 -9.34
N LEU A 103 -7.87 -15.52 -8.40
CA LEU A 103 -7.94 -15.08 -7.01
C LEU A 103 -7.10 -13.82 -6.77
N ASN A 104 -7.70 -12.76 -6.25
CA ASN A 104 -6.98 -11.54 -5.78
C ASN A 104 -6.93 -11.48 -4.26
N ILE A 105 -5.76 -11.10 -3.73
CA ILE A 105 -5.57 -10.78 -2.32
C ILE A 105 -5.67 -9.25 -2.20
N HIS A 106 -6.85 -8.77 -1.79
CA HIS A 106 -7.12 -7.35 -1.63
C HIS A 106 -6.94 -6.91 -0.19
N PHE A 107 -6.19 -5.81 0.03
CA PHE A 107 -5.80 -5.36 1.38
C PHE A 107 -6.83 -4.42 2.01
N SER A 108 -8.10 -4.82 1.98
CA SER A 108 -9.20 -4.23 2.74
C SER A 108 -10.28 -5.26 3.04
N ILE A 109 -11.23 -4.89 3.89
CA ILE A 109 -12.47 -5.62 4.10
C ILE A 109 -13.47 -5.14 3.04
N LEU A 110 -13.55 -5.86 1.90
CA LEU A 110 -14.50 -5.52 0.84
C LEU A 110 -15.96 -5.57 1.37
N PRO A 111 -16.83 -4.66 0.90
CA PRO A 111 -16.69 -3.74 -0.25
C PRO A 111 -16.06 -2.38 0.05
N LEU A 112 -15.41 -2.21 1.19
CA LEU A 112 -14.67 -0.97 1.52
C LEU A 112 -13.37 -0.89 0.72
N TYR A 113 -13.04 0.32 0.22
CA TYR A 113 -11.77 0.64 -0.41
C TYR A 113 -11.42 -0.23 -1.63
N ARG A 114 -12.39 -0.49 -2.53
CA ARG A 114 -12.09 -1.03 -3.85
C ARG A 114 -11.09 -0.12 -4.57
N GLY A 115 -10.05 -0.65 -5.20
CA GLY A 115 -9.08 0.13 -5.98
C GLY A 115 -7.64 0.06 -5.52
N ALA A 116 -6.88 1.13 -5.77
CA ALA A 116 -5.42 1.07 -5.83
C ALA A 116 -4.68 1.30 -4.50
N SER A 117 -5.34 1.78 -3.44
CA SER A 117 -4.65 2.19 -2.20
C SER A 117 -5.46 1.91 -0.92
N PRO A 118 -5.96 0.67 -0.73
CA PRO A 118 -6.81 0.34 0.41
C PRO A 118 -6.12 0.55 1.77
N ILE A 119 -4.83 0.21 1.89
CA ILE A 119 -4.05 0.36 3.13
C ILE A 119 -3.95 1.83 3.55
N GLN A 120 -3.64 2.73 2.60
CA GLN A 120 -3.57 4.15 2.88
C GLN A 120 -4.96 4.70 3.22
N SER A 121 -6.00 4.23 2.55
CA SER A 121 -7.36 4.74 2.73
C SER A 121 -7.92 4.40 4.11
N SER A 122 -7.68 3.20 4.64
CA SER A 122 -8.08 2.86 6.00
C SER A 122 -7.38 3.72 7.06
N LEU A 123 -6.08 4.05 6.86
CA LEU A 123 -5.35 4.96 7.74
C LEU A 123 -5.82 6.41 7.63
N LEU A 124 -6.08 6.90 6.41
CA LEU A 124 -6.61 8.25 6.18
C LEU A 124 -7.96 8.46 6.84
N ASN A 125 -8.83 7.45 6.74
CA ASN A 125 -10.15 7.48 7.36
C ASN A 125 -10.11 7.33 8.89
N GLY A 126 -8.97 6.94 9.46
CA GLY A 126 -8.82 6.72 10.89
C GLY A 126 -9.52 5.46 11.39
N ASP A 127 -9.66 4.46 10.53
CA ASP A 127 -10.28 3.19 10.90
C ASP A 127 -9.47 2.52 12.03
N ILE A 128 -10.18 1.84 12.93
CA ILE A 128 -9.59 1.06 14.02
C ILE A 128 -9.30 -0.39 13.62
N LYS A 129 -9.85 -0.83 12.49
CA LYS A 129 -9.63 -2.13 11.89
C LYS A 129 -9.70 -2.08 10.38
N THR A 130 -8.97 -2.96 9.73
CA THR A 130 -9.02 -3.27 8.31
C THR A 130 -8.85 -4.78 8.11
N GLY A 131 -8.46 -5.25 6.94
CA GLY A 131 -8.23 -6.66 6.74
C GLY A 131 -7.75 -6.99 5.35
N ILE A 132 -7.89 -8.25 5.02
CA ILE A 132 -7.67 -8.78 3.68
C ILE A 132 -8.91 -9.51 3.21
N SER A 133 -9.23 -9.35 1.94
CA SER A 133 -10.28 -10.11 1.26
C SER A 133 -9.66 -10.97 0.18
N PHE A 134 -9.95 -12.26 0.20
CA PHE A 134 -9.64 -13.20 -0.87
C PHE A 134 -10.83 -13.23 -1.81
N MET A 135 -10.72 -12.61 -2.98
CA MET A 135 -11.83 -12.39 -3.89
C MET A 135 -11.56 -13.00 -5.27
N GLU A 136 -12.61 -13.45 -5.93
CA GLU A 136 -12.56 -13.79 -7.36
C GLU A 136 -12.42 -12.51 -8.19
N MET A 137 -11.47 -12.50 -9.14
CA MET A 137 -11.34 -11.37 -10.05
C MET A 137 -12.38 -11.44 -11.16
N VAL A 138 -13.02 -10.32 -11.41
CA VAL A 138 -13.92 -10.04 -12.52
C VAL A 138 -13.40 -8.86 -13.36
N GLU A 139 -14.04 -8.55 -14.48
CA GLU A 139 -13.63 -7.42 -15.31
C GLU A 139 -13.75 -6.06 -14.59
N SER A 140 -14.71 -5.92 -13.66
CA SER A 140 -14.89 -4.73 -12.83
C SER A 140 -13.89 -4.71 -11.67
N LEU A 141 -13.33 -3.52 -11.38
CA LEU A 141 -12.26 -3.35 -10.40
C LEU A 141 -12.73 -3.68 -8.97
N ASP A 142 -12.21 -4.76 -8.41
CA ASP A 142 -12.41 -5.24 -7.04
C ASP A 142 -13.91 -5.44 -6.65
N GLU A 143 -14.77 -5.75 -7.63
CA GLU A 143 -16.22 -5.98 -7.45
C GLU A 143 -16.60 -7.46 -7.40
N GLY A 144 -15.66 -8.37 -7.64
CA GLY A 144 -15.92 -9.80 -7.64
C GLY A 144 -16.34 -10.35 -6.27
N PRO A 145 -16.96 -11.53 -6.24
CA PRO A 145 -17.39 -12.15 -5.00
C PRO A 145 -16.20 -12.57 -4.13
N VAL A 146 -16.41 -12.69 -2.82
CA VAL A 146 -15.37 -12.89 -1.82
C VAL A 146 -15.43 -14.31 -1.26
N TYR A 147 -14.30 -15.02 -1.24
CA TYR A 147 -14.16 -16.35 -0.67
C TYR A 147 -13.95 -16.33 0.84
N ASP A 148 -13.11 -15.39 1.32
CA ASP A 148 -12.77 -15.26 2.75
C ASP A 148 -12.32 -13.84 3.09
N VAL A 149 -12.58 -13.44 4.33
CA VAL A 149 -12.17 -12.16 4.87
C VAL A 149 -11.46 -12.37 6.20
N SER A 150 -10.33 -11.71 6.40
CA SER A 150 -9.59 -11.76 7.65
C SER A 150 -9.31 -10.37 8.18
N GLU A 151 -9.80 -10.07 9.38
CA GLU A 151 -9.64 -8.76 10.02
C GLU A 151 -8.24 -8.58 10.65
N VAL A 152 -7.79 -7.33 10.68
CA VAL A 152 -6.54 -6.88 11.30
C VAL A 152 -6.80 -5.56 12.03
N GLU A 153 -6.41 -5.45 13.29
CA GLU A 153 -6.51 -4.24 14.07
C GLU A 153 -5.47 -3.19 13.65
N ILE A 154 -5.90 -1.93 13.60
CA ILE A 154 -5.06 -0.77 13.35
C ILE A 154 -4.85 -0.05 14.69
N SER A 155 -3.61 -0.03 15.17
CA SER A 155 -3.23 0.71 16.37
C SER A 155 -2.90 2.18 16.04
N ASP A 156 -2.93 3.05 17.05
CA ASP A 156 -2.54 4.46 16.87
C ASP A 156 -1.08 4.63 16.44
N SER A 157 -0.21 3.67 16.76
CA SER A 157 1.19 3.65 16.32
C SER A 157 1.41 3.11 14.92
N ASP A 158 0.38 2.51 14.29
CA ASP A 158 0.52 1.97 12.95
C ASP A 158 0.62 3.08 11.90
N ASN A 159 1.51 2.86 10.97
CA ASN A 159 1.64 3.60 9.73
C ASN A 159 1.50 2.65 8.54
N ARG A 160 1.53 3.17 7.32
CA ARG A 160 1.41 2.34 6.11
C ARG A 160 2.35 1.13 6.10
N ILE A 161 3.59 1.32 6.53
CA ILE A 161 4.61 0.26 6.48
C ILE A 161 4.31 -0.84 7.51
N SER A 162 3.99 -0.47 8.76
CA SER A 162 3.67 -1.45 9.80
C SER A 162 2.35 -2.17 9.53
N LEU A 163 1.33 -1.45 9.04
CA LEU A 163 0.05 -2.03 8.69
C LEU A 163 0.16 -3.00 7.49
N GLU A 164 0.92 -2.63 6.44
CA GLU A 164 1.20 -3.55 5.32
C GLU A 164 1.84 -4.84 5.81
N LYS A 165 2.81 -4.78 6.72
CA LYS A 165 3.44 -5.98 7.31
C LYS A 165 2.44 -6.86 8.04
N LYS A 166 1.53 -6.28 8.83
CA LYS A 166 0.48 -7.02 9.54
C LYS A 166 -0.45 -7.73 8.54
N LEU A 167 -0.89 -7.02 7.51
CA LEU A 167 -1.76 -7.55 6.46
C LEU A 167 -1.09 -8.67 5.67
N VAL A 168 0.18 -8.50 5.28
CA VAL A 168 0.96 -9.54 4.59
C VAL A 168 1.13 -10.78 5.48
N ALA A 169 1.46 -10.61 6.76
CA ALA A 169 1.55 -11.72 7.69
C ALA A 169 0.22 -12.48 7.80
N LYS A 170 -0.92 -11.76 7.83
CA LYS A 170 -2.24 -12.36 7.84
C LYS A 170 -2.56 -13.09 6.54
N ALA A 171 -2.19 -12.52 5.38
CA ALA A 171 -2.36 -13.15 4.08
C ALA A 171 -1.57 -14.47 3.99
N LYS A 172 -0.31 -14.47 4.44
CA LYS A 172 0.55 -15.67 4.47
C LYS A 172 -0.03 -16.80 5.32
N LEU A 173 -0.64 -16.47 6.46
CA LEU A 173 -1.28 -17.46 7.33
C LEU A 173 -2.47 -18.16 6.67
N ASN A 174 -3.20 -17.47 5.80
CA ASN A 174 -4.50 -17.93 5.33
C ASN A 174 -4.49 -18.42 3.88
N ILE A 175 -3.57 -17.94 3.03
CA ILE A 175 -3.63 -18.15 1.58
C ILE A 175 -3.66 -19.63 1.18
N VAL A 176 -2.87 -20.48 1.82
CA VAL A 176 -2.81 -21.91 1.50
C VAL A 176 -4.14 -22.60 1.84
N ASP A 177 -4.68 -22.33 3.03
CA ASP A 177 -5.97 -22.88 3.47
C ASP A 177 -7.14 -22.41 2.59
N VAL A 178 -7.16 -21.12 2.23
CA VAL A 178 -8.17 -20.54 1.33
C VAL A 178 -8.13 -21.22 -0.03
N ILE A 179 -6.95 -21.38 -0.64
CA ILE A 179 -6.82 -22.05 -1.94
C ILE A 179 -7.25 -23.54 -1.84
N GLN A 180 -6.92 -24.23 -0.76
CA GLN A 180 -7.38 -25.61 -0.54
C GLN A 180 -8.90 -25.69 -0.40
N LYS A 181 -9.53 -24.76 0.34
CA LYS A 181 -10.99 -24.69 0.45
C LYS A 181 -11.66 -24.42 -0.90
N ILE A 182 -11.11 -23.51 -1.69
CA ILE A 182 -11.59 -23.21 -3.05
C ILE A 182 -11.50 -24.47 -3.92
N SER A 183 -10.40 -25.19 -3.90
CA SER A 183 -10.23 -26.44 -4.67
C SER A 183 -11.19 -27.55 -4.23
N ASN A 184 -11.64 -27.49 -2.98
CA ASN A 184 -12.65 -28.42 -2.42
C ASN A 184 -14.10 -27.93 -2.63
N GLY A 185 -14.31 -26.88 -3.43
CA GLY A 185 -15.64 -26.42 -3.84
C GLY A 185 -16.22 -25.27 -3.01
N LEU A 186 -15.41 -24.57 -2.20
CA LEU A 186 -15.86 -23.35 -1.54
C LEU A 186 -16.35 -22.34 -2.59
N GLN A 187 -17.59 -21.89 -2.44
CA GLN A 187 -18.17 -20.88 -3.33
C GLN A 187 -17.97 -19.50 -2.74
N PRO A 188 -17.63 -18.49 -3.57
CA PRO A 188 -17.49 -17.12 -3.10
C PRO A 188 -18.86 -16.47 -2.91
N VAL A 189 -18.95 -15.52 -1.99
CA VAL A 189 -20.16 -14.77 -1.66
C VAL A 189 -20.13 -13.41 -2.37
N PRO A 190 -21.17 -13.01 -3.10
CA PRO A 190 -21.28 -11.69 -3.69
C PRO A 190 -21.09 -10.58 -2.65
N GLN A 191 -20.38 -9.51 -3.02
CA GLN A 191 -20.29 -8.35 -2.16
C GLN A 191 -21.66 -7.70 -2.01
N VAL A 192 -21.95 -7.24 -0.77
CA VAL A 192 -23.19 -6.53 -0.49
C VAL A 192 -22.97 -5.04 -0.82
N ASP A 193 -23.91 -4.40 -1.51
CA ASP A 193 -23.80 -2.99 -1.94
C ASP A 193 -23.87 -1.95 -0.80
N ASN A 194 -23.98 -2.38 0.43
CA ASN A 194 -23.95 -1.50 1.59
C ASN A 194 -22.50 -1.08 1.91
N ASN A 195 -22.27 0.22 2.06
CA ASN A 195 -20.98 0.81 2.43
C ASN A 195 -19.86 0.63 1.39
N VAL A 196 -20.18 0.49 0.12
CA VAL A 196 -19.16 0.46 -0.94
C VAL A 196 -18.35 1.76 -0.93
N SER A 197 -17.03 1.65 -0.92
CA SER A 197 -16.14 2.80 -1.11
C SER A 197 -15.00 2.48 -2.06
N TYR A 198 -14.47 3.53 -2.71
CA TYR A 198 -13.40 3.41 -3.69
C TYR A 198 -12.18 4.20 -3.26
N CYS A 199 -11.00 3.69 -3.56
CA CYS A 199 -9.74 4.35 -3.32
C CYS A 199 -8.94 4.51 -4.61
N ARG A 200 -8.58 5.76 -4.92
CA ARG A 200 -7.79 6.09 -6.10
C ARG A 200 -6.30 5.84 -5.85
N LYS A 201 -5.52 5.84 -6.93
CA LYS A 201 -4.07 5.83 -6.84
C LYS A 201 -3.56 7.10 -6.14
N ILE A 202 -2.66 6.92 -5.17
CA ILE A 202 -1.99 8.02 -4.46
C ILE A 202 -1.04 8.75 -5.41
N THR A 203 -0.96 10.06 -5.26
CA THR A 203 -0.05 10.94 -5.98
C THR A 203 0.91 11.65 -5.01
N LYS A 204 1.91 12.33 -5.54
CA LYS A 204 2.84 13.10 -4.71
C LYS A 204 2.13 14.26 -4.00
N GLU A 205 1.16 14.86 -4.64
CA GLU A 205 0.42 16.03 -4.14
C GLU A 205 -0.44 15.67 -2.91
N ASP A 206 -0.89 14.43 -2.79
CA ASP A 206 -1.64 13.96 -1.62
C ASP A 206 -0.85 14.08 -0.31
N GLY A 207 0.49 14.04 -0.39
CA GLY A 207 1.36 14.24 0.76
C GLY A 207 1.43 15.68 1.29
N ARG A 208 0.85 16.66 0.60
CA ARG A 208 0.83 18.04 1.07
C ARG A 208 -0.10 18.18 2.28
N ILE A 209 0.44 18.73 3.37
CA ILE A 209 -0.36 19.06 4.56
C ILE A 209 -1.16 20.33 4.30
N ASN A 210 -2.44 20.27 4.65
CA ASN A 210 -3.31 21.43 4.77
C ASN A 210 -3.56 21.68 6.27
N PHE A 211 -3.13 22.79 6.80
CA PHE A 211 -3.25 23.12 8.23
C PHE A 211 -4.68 23.50 8.64
N GLU A 212 -5.60 23.71 7.69
CA GLU A 212 -7.03 23.86 7.95
C GLU A 212 -7.73 22.51 8.29
N GLU A 213 -7.06 21.39 8.11
CA GLU A 213 -7.54 20.08 8.56
C GLU A 213 -7.34 19.94 10.07
N THR A 214 -8.08 19.02 10.70
CA THR A 214 -7.90 18.70 12.12
C THR A 214 -6.56 18.03 12.39
N ALA A 215 -6.05 18.12 13.60
CA ALA A 215 -4.82 17.45 14.01
C ALA A 215 -4.86 15.95 13.75
N LYS A 216 -6.02 15.30 13.96
CA LYS A 216 -6.22 13.86 13.70
C LYS A 216 -6.15 13.53 12.22
N GLU A 217 -6.77 14.32 11.34
CA GLU A 217 -6.71 14.14 9.89
C GLU A 217 -5.27 14.29 9.36
N ILE A 218 -4.56 15.32 9.82
CA ILE A 218 -3.16 15.54 9.47
C ILE A 218 -2.27 14.38 9.96
N PHE A 219 -2.50 13.90 11.18
CA PHE A 219 -1.75 12.77 11.72
C PHE A 219 -2.06 11.46 10.99
N ASN A 220 -3.31 11.23 10.63
CA ASN A 220 -3.71 10.09 9.79
C ASN A 220 -3.03 10.14 8.42
N LYS A 221 -2.97 11.33 7.79
CA LYS A 221 -2.26 11.57 6.55
C LYS A 221 -0.76 11.27 6.68
N TYR A 222 -0.13 11.72 7.78
CA TYR A 222 1.25 11.42 8.10
C TYR A 222 1.51 9.90 8.21
N ARG A 223 0.65 9.16 8.90
CA ARG A 223 0.74 7.70 9.03
C ARG A 223 0.51 6.99 7.70
N ALA A 224 -0.54 7.39 6.96
CA ALA A 224 -0.94 6.79 5.69
C ALA A 224 0.13 6.93 4.60
N PHE A 225 0.86 8.02 4.60
CA PHE A 225 1.85 8.32 3.57
C PHE A 225 3.29 8.05 4.00
N SER A 226 3.49 7.35 5.11
CA SER A 226 4.81 6.90 5.54
C SER A 226 5.53 6.12 4.42
N GLY A 227 6.75 6.54 4.11
CA GLY A 227 7.57 6.03 3.00
C GLY A 227 7.30 6.78 1.69
N TRP A 228 6.17 6.58 1.05
CA TRP A 228 5.78 7.27 -0.17
C TRP A 228 4.28 7.63 -0.14
N PRO A 229 3.93 8.84 -0.55
CA PRO A 229 4.76 9.94 -1.04
C PRO A 229 5.55 10.67 0.05
N GLY A 230 5.31 10.39 1.32
CA GLY A 230 5.70 11.18 2.47
C GLY A 230 4.79 12.39 2.65
N THR A 231 4.90 13.08 3.79
CA THR A 231 4.16 14.32 4.03
C THR A 231 5.10 15.52 3.99
N TYR A 232 4.57 16.65 3.53
CA TYR A 232 5.33 17.89 3.42
C TYR A 232 4.42 19.12 3.52
N PHE A 233 5.01 20.26 3.84
CA PHE A 233 4.36 21.56 3.78
C PHE A 233 5.25 22.59 3.09
N GLN A 234 4.67 23.71 2.68
CA GLN A 234 5.38 24.86 2.15
C GLN A 234 5.56 25.88 3.25
N TYR A 235 6.78 26.34 3.43
CA TYR A 235 7.08 27.47 4.31
C TYR A 235 7.97 28.46 3.57
N LYS A 236 7.49 29.70 3.40
CA LYS A 236 8.09 30.66 2.46
C LYS A 236 8.22 29.95 1.09
N ASP A 237 9.31 30.03 0.41
CA ASP A 237 9.57 29.40 -0.89
C ASP A 237 10.17 27.97 -0.78
N THR A 238 10.09 27.35 0.40
CA THR A 238 10.78 26.08 0.68
C THR A 238 9.78 24.95 0.95
N THR A 239 9.93 23.81 0.24
CA THR A 239 9.21 22.57 0.56
C THR A 239 9.92 21.84 1.69
N ILE A 240 9.24 21.63 2.80
CA ILE A 240 9.77 20.96 4.00
C ILE A 240 9.08 19.62 4.16
N LYS A 241 9.83 18.52 4.12
CA LYS A 241 9.30 17.18 4.38
C LYS A 241 9.23 16.91 5.87
N ILE A 242 8.20 16.20 6.28
CA ILE A 242 7.95 15.82 7.67
C ILE A 242 8.35 14.35 7.84
N HIS A 243 9.19 14.08 8.82
CA HIS A 243 9.65 12.72 9.16
C HIS A 243 9.33 12.32 10.61
N GLY A 244 8.83 13.26 11.42
CA GLY A 244 8.36 13.01 12.77
C GLY A 244 7.32 14.04 13.17
N MET A 245 6.21 13.58 13.75
CA MET A 245 5.09 14.42 14.17
C MET A 245 4.38 13.82 15.37
N ARG A 246 3.84 14.67 16.23
CA ARG A 246 2.89 14.34 17.31
C ARG A 246 1.84 15.42 17.45
N ILE A 247 0.74 15.11 18.07
CA ILE A 247 -0.33 16.06 18.39
C ILE A 247 -0.16 16.52 19.83
N ILE A 248 -0.45 17.78 20.09
CA ILE A 248 -0.63 18.34 21.44
C ILE A 248 -2.04 18.93 21.47
N ASP A 249 -2.82 18.51 22.44
CA ASP A 249 -4.13 19.10 22.73
C ASP A 249 -3.89 20.47 23.39
N LEU A 250 -3.90 21.50 22.58
CA LEU A 250 -3.71 22.90 22.99
C LEU A 250 -4.64 23.78 22.17
N ASP A 251 -5.63 24.32 22.83
CA ASP A 251 -6.53 25.31 22.22
C ASP A 251 -5.89 26.70 22.26
N ASN A 252 -5.96 27.41 21.15
CA ASN A 252 -5.58 28.82 21.02
C ASN A 252 -6.32 29.46 19.84
N ASP A 253 -6.34 30.79 19.79
CA ASP A 253 -7.06 31.59 18.79
C ASP A 253 -6.19 31.95 17.56
N ASP A 254 -4.99 31.38 17.43
CA ASP A 254 -4.11 31.66 16.28
C ASP A 254 -4.68 31.05 14.99
N THR A 255 -4.29 31.63 13.88
CA THR A 255 -4.71 31.15 12.55
C THR A 255 -4.04 29.81 12.21
N PRO A 256 -4.77 28.81 11.66
CA PRO A 256 -4.17 27.56 11.17
C PRO A 256 -2.99 27.83 10.22
N GLY A 257 -1.89 27.10 10.43
CA GLY A 257 -0.62 27.27 9.71
C GLY A 257 0.36 28.23 10.38
N SER A 258 -0.05 28.98 11.42
CA SER A 258 0.87 29.81 12.22
C SER A 258 1.86 28.93 12.98
N ILE A 259 3.13 29.28 12.89
CA ILE A 259 4.17 28.72 13.75
C ILE A 259 4.11 29.45 15.09
N LEU A 260 3.71 28.73 16.14
CA LEU A 260 3.53 29.27 17.48
C LEU A 260 4.88 29.41 18.21
N ASP A 261 5.72 28.40 18.08
CA ASP A 261 7.05 28.38 18.69
C ASP A 261 7.94 27.32 18.01
N VAL A 262 9.25 27.50 18.16
CA VAL A 262 10.27 26.51 17.79
C VAL A 262 11.10 26.23 19.02
N THR A 263 10.89 25.04 19.59
CA THR A 263 11.54 24.60 20.83
C THR A 263 12.46 23.41 20.56
N LYS A 264 13.14 22.93 21.60
CA LYS A 264 13.90 21.66 21.53
C LYS A 264 13.01 20.45 21.32
N ASP A 265 11.70 20.57 21.51
CA ASP A 265 10.71 19.50 21.28
C ASP A 265 10.21 19.47 19.82
N GLY A 266 10.37 20.57 19.08
CA GLY A 266 9.98 20.66 17.67
C GLY A 266 9.40 22.01 17.26
N ILE A 267 8.85 22.05 16.06
CA ILE A 267 8.12 23.19 15.50
C ILE A 267 6.64 23.00 15.86
N HIS A 268 6.10 23.94 16.64
CA HIS A 268 4.71 23.97 17.05
C HIS A 268 3.89 24.73 16.02
N ILE A 269 2.96 24.08 15.37
CA ILE A 269 2.13 24.69 14.32
C ILE A 269 0.66 24.54 14.70
N LYS A 270 -0.06 25.67 14.68
CA LYS A 270 -1.53 25.69 14.84
C LYS A 270 -2.18 24.98 13.66
N VAL A 271 -3.13 24.13 13.97
CA VAL A 271 -4.05 23.51 13.02
C VAL A 271 -5.50 23.82 13.40
N ASN A 272 -6.48 23.37 12.66
CA ASN A 272 -7.86 23.79 12.85
C ASN A 272 -8.34 23.70 14.32
N ASP A 273 -8.11 22.56 14.97
CA ASP A 273 -8.67 22.21 16.29
C ASP A 273 -7.62 22.09 17.41
N SER A 274 -6.34 22.15 17.09
CA SER A 274 -5.28 21.88 18.07
C SER A 274 -3.90 22.35 17.57
N VAL A 275 -2.84 21.73 18.07
CA VAL A 275 -1.43 21.99 17.66
C VAL A 275 -0.75 20.69 17.28
N ILE A 276 -0.05 20.70 16.15
CA ILE A 276 0.88 19.63 15.79
C ILE A 276 2.30 20.07 16.12
N VAL A 277 3.13 19.12 16.58
CA VAL A 277 4.56 19.33 16.82
C VAL A 277 5.34 18.49 15.83
N ILE A 278 6.08 19.16 14.95
CA ILE A 278 6.95 18.50 13.97
C ILE A 278 8.33 18.31 14.61
N THR A 279 8.71 17.05 14.81
CA THR A 279 9.95 16.68 15.53
C THR A 279 11.12 16.39 14.62
N HIS A 280 10.88 16.00 13.37
CA HIS A 280 11.90 15.70 12.37
C HIS A 280 11.49 16.25 11.02
N ILE A 281 12.41 16.97 10.39
CA ILE A 281 12.20 17.55 9.05
C ILE A 281 13.35 17.22 8.10
N GLN A 282 13.07 17.40 6.81
CA GLN A 282 14.11 17.40 5.78
C GLN A 282 13.91 18.58 4.83
N LEU A 283 14.90 19.44 4.78
CA LEU A 283 15.00 20.52 3.81
C LEU A 283 15.53 20.02 2.46
N PRO A 284 15.25 20.70 1.34
CA PRO A 284 15.74 20.32 0.03
C PRO A 284 17.25 20.10 0.00
N GLY A 285 17.68 18.91 -0.49
CA GLY A 285 19.10 18.56 -0.59
C GLY A 285 19.84 18.31 0.74
N LYS A 286 19.15 18.33 1.88
CA LYS A 286 19.73 18.09 3.21
C LYS A 286 19.36 16.69 3.74
N LYS A 287 20.05 16.29 4.82
CA LYS A 287 19.68 15.10 5.62
C LYS A 287 18.47 15.42 6.49
N ILE A 288 17.82 14.38 7.01
CA ILE A 288 16.80 14.51 8.05
C ILE A 288 17.48 15.05 9.31
N ILE A 289 16.85 16.04 9.95
CA ILE A 289 17.28 16.64 11.19
C ILE A 289 16.18 16.55 12.24
N ASN A 290 16.58 16.40 13.50
CA ASN A 290 15.68 16.31 14.65
C ASN A 290 15.34 17.69 15.22
N SER A 291 14.46 17.72 16.21
CA SER A 291 13.98 18.96 16.85
C SER A 291 15.10 19.80 17.50
N ALA A 292 16.10 19.15 18.11
CA ALA A 292 17.21 19.87 18.72
C ALA A 292 18.07 20.58 17.66
N ASP A 293 18.34 19.92 16.53
CA ASP A 293 19.07 20.52 15.41
C ASP A 293 18.25 21.63 14.73
N ILE A 294 16.92 21.45 14.64
CA ILE A 294 16.01 22.51 14.15
C ILE A 294 16.13 23.74 15.04
N TYR A 295 16.01 23.58 16.36
CA TYR A 295 16.10 24.67 17.32
C TYR A 295 17.46 25.40 17.24
N ASN A 296 18.57 24.66 17.20
CA ASN A 296 19.90 25.23 17.22
C ASN A 296 20.31 25.91 15.90
N SER A 297 19.82 25.43 14.76
CA SER A 297 20.36 25.85 13.46
C SER A 297 19.33 26.53 12.55
N TYR A 298 18.04 26.38 12.82
CA TYR A 298 16.98 26.85 11.93
C TYR A 298 15.86 27.61 12.64
N LYS A 299 16.01 27.93 13.95
CA LYS A 299 14.98 28.68 14.69
C LYS A 299 14.63 29.97 13.96
N ASP A 300 15.63 30.78 13.60
CA ASP A 300 15.44 32.08 12.93
C ASP A 300 14.84 31.95 11.50
N PHE A 301 14.92 30.77 10.89
CA PHE A 301 14.29 30.54 9.61
C PHE A 301 12.76 30.42 9.73
N PHE A 302 12.29 29.91 10.88
CA PHE A 302 10.87 29.65 11.14
C PHE A 302 10.15 30.75 11.93
N VAL A 303 10.88 31.70 12.46
CA VAL A 303 10.35 32.85 13.24
C VAL A 303 10.25 34.11 12.39
#